data_7c204166f05ba519fba68c783ce67079
#
_entry.id   7c204166f05ba519fba68c783ce67079
#
_cell.length_a   1.000
_cell.length_b   1.000
_cell.length_c   1.000
_cell.angle_alpha   90.00
_cell.angle_beta   90.00
_cell.angle_gamma   90.00
#
_symmetry.space_group_name_H-M   'P 1'
#
loop_
_entity.id
_entity.type
_entity.pdbx_description
1 polymer ?
#
loop_
_entity_poly.entity_id
_entity_poly.type
_entity_poly.pdbx_seq_one_letter_code
_entity_poly.pdbx_strand_id
1 'polypeptide(L)'
;MTLRSCSRIAALLLMIGGAPALADEIRRETVHFAPGTSGSAINSRVKGYASVQYSLGVKAGQKMSVQLDSGNASLYFNITAPGANAALYNGSIDGNGTTVTIPSSGKYVIDVYLMRNAARRGETANYTLTLYVE
;
A
#
# COMPACT_ATOMS: atom_id res chain seq x y z
N MET A 1 5.11 25.00 -55.86
CA MET A 1 4.97 24.76 -55.38
C MET A 1 4.78 24.16 -54.49
N THR A 2 4.74 23.82 -54.06
CA THR A 2 4.60 23.46 -53.33
C THR A 2 4.49 22.78 -52.44
N LEU A 3 4.55 22.50 -52.04
CA LEU A 3 4.47 21.95 -51.22
C LEU A 3 4.29 21.50 -50.25
N ARG A 4 4.14 21.29 -50.01
CA ARG A 4 4.08 20.96 -49.09
C ARG A 4 3.82 20.26 -48.31
N SER A 5 3.72 19.97 -48.04
CA SER A 5 3.50 19.44 -47.35
C SER A 5 3.48 18.79 -46.55
N CYS A 6 3.64 18.55 -46.18
CA CYS A 6 3.68 17.99 -45.47
C CYS A 6 3.55 17.56 -44.56
N SER A 7 3.65 17.35 -44.08
CA SER A 7 3.61 17.00 -43.21
C SER A 7 3.21 16.70 -42.31
N ARG A 8 3.14 16.56 -41.98
CA ARG A 8 2.86 16.34 -41.05
C ARG A 8 2.67 15.48 -40.37
N ILE A 9 2.68 15.16 -40.09
CA ILE A 9 2.53 14.39 -39.54
C ILE A 9 2.71 13.84 -38.59
N ALA A 10 3.01 13.81 -38.30
CA ALA A 10 3.25 13.31 -37.47
C ALA A 10 2.83 12.99 -36.47
N ALA A 11 2.80 12.90 -36.18
CA ALA A 11 2.55 12.61 -35.23
C ALA A 11 2.21 11.91 -34.54
N LEU A 12 2.21 11.69 -34.46
CA LEU A 12 1.90 11.16 -33.73
C LEU A 12 2.07 10.37 -33.01
N LEU A 13 2.30 10.21 -33.01
CA LEU A 13 2.46 9.48 -32.40
C LEU A 13 2.51 9.16 -31.39
N LEU A 14 2.64 9.32 -31.12
CA LEU A 14 2.77 9.04 -30.19
C LEU A 14 2.37 8.60 -29.28
N MET A 15 2.00 8.66 -29.16
CA MET A 15 1.58 8.33 -28.32
C MET A 15 1.50 7.39 -27.83
N ILE A 16 1.55 7.13 -27.83
CA ILE A 16 1.54 6.24 -27.60
C ILE A 16 1.81 5.77 -26.68
N GLY A 17 2.21 5.97 -26.44
CA GLY A 17 2.66 5.44 -25.63
C GLY A 17 2.17 5.19 -24.54
N GLY A 18 1.72 5.37 -24.24
CA GLY A 18 1.41 5.28 -23.20
C GLY A 18 1.05 4.33 -22.46
N ALA A 19 1.01 3.53 -22.61
CA ALA A 19 0.55 2.60 -22.00
C ALA A 19 0.99 2.09 -20.89
N PRO A 20 1.33 2.24 -20.15
CA PRO A 20 1.81 1.76 -19.14
C PRO A 20 1.17 1.03 -18.30
N ALA A 21 0.77 1.31 -17.81
CA ALA A 21 0.10 0.78 -16.96
C ALA A 21 0.20 -0.44 -16.47
N LEU A 22 0.91 -1.13 -16.73
CA LEU A 22 1.00 -2.27 -16.24
C LEU A 22 1.64 -2.42 -15.06
N ALA A 23 2.42 -1.63 -14.65
CA ALA A 23 3.18 -1.77 -13.50
C ALA A 23 2.36 -1.82 -12.30
N ASP A 24 2.80 -2.49 -11.29
CA ASP A 24 2.17 -2.50 -9.99
C ASP A 24 2.23 -1.11 -9.43
N GLU A 25 1.12 -0.63 -8.96
CA GLU A 25 1.05 0.68 -8.40
C GLU A 25 1.20 0.62 -6.91
N ILE A 26 2.16 1.32 -6.36
CA ILE A 26 2.36 1.39 -4.92
C ILE A 26 2.05 2.81 -4.47
N ARG A 27 1.03 2.94 -3.64
CA ARG A 27 0.67 4.23 -3.05
C ARG A 27 1.32 4.30 -1.68
N ARG A 28 2.06 5.35 -1.41
CA ARG A 28 2.75 5.52 -0.14
C ARG A 28 2.12 6.65 0.65
N GLU A 29 1.78 6.36 1.89
CA GLU A 29 1.13 7.32 2.78
C GLU A 29 1.80 7.32 4.14
N THR A 30 1.97 8.49 4.72
CA THR A 30 2.48 8.62 6.07
C THR A 30 1.32 8.74 7.03
N VAL A 31 1.35 7.96 8.10
CA VAL A 31 0.29 8.00 9.11
C VAL A 31 0.61 9.05 10.14
N HIS A 32 -0.35 9.93 10.39
CA HIS A 32 -0.24 10.92 11.44
C HIS A 32 -1.43 10.77 12.38
N PHE A 33 -1.17 10.73 13.67
CA PHE A 33 -2.24 10.71 14.65
C PHE A 33 -2.62 12.16 14.98
N ALA A 34 -3.91 12.40 15.12
CA ALA A 34 -4.37 13.71 15.54
C ALA A 34 -3.80 14.03 16.93
N PRO A 35 -3.50 15.30 17.23
CA PRO A 35 -2.94 15.67 18.52
C PRO A 35 -3.78 15.11 19.68
N GLY A 36 -3.11 14.53 20.67
CA GLY A 36 -3.77 13.95 21.83
C GLY A 36 -4.33 12.55 21.61
N THR A 37 -4.09 11.95 20.44
CA THR A 37 -4.57 10.59 20.15
C THR A 37 -3.39 9.68 19.82
N SER A 38 -3.60 8.37 19.98
CA SER A 38 -2.60 7.36 19.66
C SER A 38 -3.15 6.35 18.64
N GLY A 39 -4.25 6.65 18.00
CA GLY A 39 -4.86 5.74 17.05
C GLY A 39 -5.47 6.45 15.87
N SER A 40 -5.70 5.68 14.82
CA SER A 40 -6.33 6.17 13.60
C SER A 40 -7.01 5.02 12.88
N ALA A 41 -8.14 5.30 12.25
CA ALA A 41 -8.85 4.35 11.39
C ALA A 41 -8.85 4.94 9.98
N ILE A 42 -8.32 4.19 9.03
CA ILE A 42 -8.17 4.64 7.66
C ILE A 42 -9.07 3.80 6.76
N ASN A 43 -9.98 4.44 6.06
CA ASN A 43 -10.84 3.76 5.08
C ASN A 43 -10.26 3.99 3.70
N SER A 44 -10.03 2.92 2.96
CA SER A 44 -9.45 3.03 1.63
C SER A 44 -9.79 1.78 0.81
N ARG A 45 -9.15 1.65 -0.34
CA ARG A 45 -9.31 0.47 -1.19
C ARG A 45 -8.09 0.25 -2.04
N VAL A 46 -7.95 -0.98 -2.52
CA VAL A 46 -6.86 -1.36 -3.40
C VAL A 46 -7.43 -2.30 -4.45
N LYS A 47 -6.86 -2.29 -5.64
CA LYS A 47 -7.32 -3.11 -6.74
C LYS A 47 -6.16 -3.80 -7.43
N GLY A 48 -6.34 -5.08 -7.73
CA GLY A 48 -5.37 -5.85 -8.51
C GLY A 48 -4.02 -5.93 -7.83
N TYR A 49 -2.97 -5.67 -8.57
CA TYR A 49 -1.61 -5.73 -8.05
C TYR A 49 -1.19 -4.45 -7.32
N ALA A 50 -2.05 -3.46 -7.27
CA ALA A 50 -1.73 -2.25 -6.51
C ALA A 50 -1.60 -2.58 -5.02
N SER A 51 -0.82 -1.81 -4.32
CA SER A 51 -0.68 -1.95 -2.86
C SER A 51 -0.56 -0.57 -2.22
N VAL A 52 -0.75 -0.52 -0.91
CA VAL A 52 -0.61 0.72 -0.16
C VAL A 52 0.38 0.49 0.96
N GLN A 53 1.38 1.34 1.04
CA GLN A 53 2.39 1.28 2.10
C GLN A 53 2.18 2.44 3.05
N TYR A 54 1.80 2.13 4.28
CA TYR A 54 1.62 3.13 5.33
C TYR A 54 2.87 3.17 6.19
N SER A 55 3.45 4.36 6.33
CA SER A 55 4.65 4.55 7.14
C SER A 55 4.28 5.17 8.48
N LEU A 56 4.84 4.66 9.56
CA LEU A 56 4.51 5.11 10.89
C LEU A 56 5.76 5.09 11.76
N GLY A 57 6.09 6.23 12.35
CA GLY A 57 7.23 6.34 13.29
C GLY A 57 6.83 5.87 14.66
N VAL A 58 7.56 4.92 15.22
CA VAL A 58 7.31 4.38 16.54
C VAL A 58 8.61 4.15 17.29
N LYS A 59 8.53 4.01 18.61
CA LYS A 59 9.71 3.89 19.46
C LYS A 59 9.83 2.50 20.04
N ALA A 60 11.05 2.06 20.26
CA ALA A 60 11.33 0.78 20.89
C ALA A 60 10.55 0.66 22.20
N GLY A 61 9.94 -0.48 22.43
CA GLY A 61 9.16 -0.75 23.64
C GLY A 61 7.69 -0.40 23.53
N GLN A 62 7.30 0.38 22.55
CA GLN A 62 5.88 0.66 22.34
C GLN A 62 5.18 -0.57 21.78
N LYS A 63 3.88 -0.64 21.96
CA LYS A 63 3.06 -1.70 21.40
C LYS A 63 2.23 -1.11 20.28
N MET A 64 2.34 -1.69 19.10
CA MET A 64 1.61 -1.26 17.93
C MET A 64 0.58 -2.31 17.55
N SER A 65 -0.68 -1.93 17.57
CA SER A 65 -1.78 -2.80 17.18
C SER A 65 -2.24 -2.42 15.78
N VAL A 66 -2.42 -3.42 14.94
CA VAL A 66 -2.86 -3.23 13.56
C VAL A 66 -4.00 -4.19 13.30
N GLN A 67 -5.11 -3.67 12.79
CA GLN A 67 -6.28 -4.46 12.46
C GLN A 67 -6.73 -4.08 11.05
N LEU A 68 -6.87 -5.07 10.18
CA LEU A 68 -7.35 -4.85 8.83
C LEU A 68 -8.71 -5.54 8.68
N ASP A 69 -9.73 -4.76 8.35
CA ASP A 69 -11.07 -5.25 8.15
C ASP A 69 -11.47 -5.03 6.70
N SER A 70 -11.90 -6.08 6.01
CA SER A 70 -12.32 -6.00 4.62
C SER A 70 -13.33 -7.08 4.30
N GLY A 71 -14.20 -6.79 3.36
CA GLY A 71 -15.11 -7.80 2.82
C GLY A 71 -14.41 -8.74 1.83
N ASN A 72 -13.18 -8.45 1.44
CA ASN A 72 -12.42 -9.31 0.54
C ASN A 72 -11.46 -10.17 1.35
N ALA A 73 -11.69 -11.47 1.38
CA ALA A 73 -10.91 -12.38 2.19
C ALA A 73 -9.48 -12.59 1.69
N SER A 74 -9.14 -12.05 0.54
CA SER A 74 -7.79 -12.16 -0.03
C SER A 74 -6.92 -10.93 0.28
N LEU A 75 -7.43 -9.99 1.05
CA LEU A 75 -6.67 -8.81 1.42
C LEU A 75 -5.92 -9.06 2.71
N TYR A 76 -4.63 -8.70 2.74
CA TYR A 76 -3.77 -8.92 3.87
C TYR A 76 -2.83 -7.73 4.09
N PHE A 77 -2.16 -7.72 5.22
CA PHE A 77 -1.12 -6.73 5.47
C PHE A 77 0.14 -7.40 6.05
N ASN A 78 1.28 -6.77 5.80
CA ASN A 78 2.54 -7.15 6.42
C ASN A 78 3.09 -5.94 7.16
N ILE A 79 3.91 -6.18 8.17
CA ILE A 79 4.63 -5.12 8.88
C ILE A 79 6.11 -5.35 8.66
N THR A 80 6.82 -4.32 8.22
CA THR A 80 8.25 -4.37 7.99
C THR A 80 8.96 -3.35 8.86
N ALA A 81 9.97 -3.79 9.58
CA ALA A 81 10.78 -2.93 10.43
C ALA A 81 11.73 -2.08 9.59
N PRO A 82 12.25 -0.98 10.12
CA PRO A 82 13.16 -0.11 9.37
C PRO A 82 14.38 -0.90 8.86
N GLY A 83 14.64 -0.79 7.57
CA GLY A 83 15.79 -1.42 6.95
C GLY A 83 15.75 -2.93 6.83
N ALA A 84 14.65 -3.56 7.19
CA ALA A 84 14.55 -5.01 7.14
C ALA A 84 14.24 -5.50 5.73
N ASN A 85 14.75 -6.70 5.41
CA ASN A 85 14.48 -7.33 4.13
C ASN A 85 13.30 -8.29 4.18
N ALA A 86 12.80 -8.58 5.35
CA ALA A 86 11.70 -9.52 5.54
C ALA A 86 10.68 -8.91 6.49
N ALA A 87 9.44 -9.34 6.35
CA ALA A 87 8.36 -8.84 7.20
C ALA A 87 8.55 -9.29 8.65
N LEU A 88 8.31 -8.36 9.57
CA LEU A 88 8.25 -8.67 10.98
C LEU A 88 6.95 -9.44 11.28
N TYR A 89 5.89 -9.14 10.57
CA TYR A 89 4.59 -9.79 10.70
C TYR A 89 4.01 -10.01 9.31
N ASN A 90 3.48 -11.20 9.06
CA ASN A 90 2.90 -11.54 7.78
C ASN A 90 1.44 -11.93 7.98
N GLY A 91 0.53 -11.06 7.59
CA GLY A 91 -0.91 -11.24 7.80
C GLY A 91 -1.51 -12.41 7.03
N SER A 92 -0.93 -12.79 5.89
CA SER A 92 -1.44 -13.92 5.14
C SER A 92 -1.19 -15.25 5.84
N ILE A 93 -0.29 -15.28 6.80
CA ILE A 93 0.01 -16.47 7.58
C ILE A 93 -0.65 -16.39 8.95
N ASP A 94 -0.55 -15.24 9.61
CA ASP A 94 -0.94 -15.11 11.01
C ASP A 94 -2.22 -14.31 11.24
N GLY A 95 -2.86 -13.85 10.19
CA GLY A 95 -4.15 -13.17 10.29
C GLY A 95 -4.09 -11.66 10.17
N ASN A 96 -5.25 -11.04 10.09
CA ASN A 96 -5.38 -9.60 9.82
C ASN A 96 -5.51 -8.74 11.07
N GLY A 97 -5.04 -9.21 12.19
CA GLY A 97 -5.00 -8.43 13.43
C GLY A 97 -3.82 -8.86 14.28
N THR A 98 -3.06 -7.92 14.81
CA THR A 98 -1.92 -8.23 15.65
C THR A 98 -1.55 -7.06 16.54
N THR A 99 -0.82 -7.35 17.61
CA THR A 99 -0.15 -6.36 18.44
C THR A 99 1.31 -6.78 18.53
N VAL A 100 2.21 -5.90 18.11
CA VAL A 100 3.64 -6.20 18.17
C VAL A 100 4.33 -5.23 19.11
N THR A 101 5.28 -5.73 19.88
CA THR A 101 6.15 -4.87 20.67
C THR A 101 7.28 -4.41 19.76
N ILE A 102 7.49 -3.12 19.68
CA ILE A 102 8.44 -2.53 18.75
C ILE A 102 9.87 -2.80 19.24
N PRO A 103 10.66 -3.56 18.46
CA PRO A 103 12.01 -3.92 18.91
C PRO A 103 13.03 -2.79 18.76
N SER A 104 12.83 -1.88 17.83
CA SER A 104 13.75 -0.76 17.64
C SER A 104 12.98 0.44 17.12
N SER A 105 13.39 1.63 17.54
CA SER A 105 12.74 2.87 17.11
C SER A 105 12.97 3.13 15.63
N GLY A 106 11.99 3.66 14.96
CA GLY A 106 12.13 4.06 13.57
C GLY A 106 10.81 4.05 12.83
N LYS A 107 10.91 4.11 11.50
CA LYS A 107 9.75 4.16 10.64
C LYS A 107 9.41 2.75 10.19
N TYR A 108 8.27 2.27 10.62
CA TYR A 108 7.76 0.95 10.23
C TYR A 108 6.81 1.11 9.05
N VAL A 109 6.73 0.10 8.21
CA VAL A 109 5.88 0.12 7.03
C VAL A 109 4.83 -0.97 7.16
N ILE A 110 3.57 -0.60 7.00
CA ILE A 110 2.45 -1.52 6.96
C ILE A 110 2.00 -1.57 5.51
N ASP A 111 2.14 -2.72 4.88
CA ASP A 111 1.88 -2.91 3.47
C ASP A 111 0.57 -3.67 3.28
N VAL A 112 -0.41 -3.06 2.65
CA VAL A 112 -1.73 -3.66 2.42
C VAL A 112 -1.82 -4.09 0.96
N TYR A 113 -2.17 -5.34 0.72
CA TYR A 113 -2.12 -5.93 -0.60
C TYR A 113 -3.11 -7.08 -0.77
N LEU A 114 -3.47 -7.38 -2.02
CA LEU A 114 -4.26 -8.55 -2.35
C LEU A 114 -3.34 -9.73 -2.68
N MET A 115 -3.76 -10.92 -2.29
CA MET A 115 -3.06 -12.14 -2.68
C MET A 115 -3.01 -12.24 -4.19
N ARG A 116 -1.98 -12.91 -4.70
CA ARG A 116 -1.70 -12.94 -6.13
C ARG A 116 -2.87 -13.41 -6.98
N ASN A 117 -3.58 -14.44 -6.57
CA ASN A 117 -4.68 -14.95 -7.37
C ASN A 117 -5.83 -13.94 -7.46
N ALA A 118 -6.15 -13.24 -6.40
CA ALA A 118 -7.18 -12.20 -6.41
C ALA A 118 -6.69 -10.98 -7.20
N ALA A 119 -5.41 -10.63 -7.06
CA ALA A 119 -4.82 -9.53 -7.80
C ALA A 119 -4.86 -9.80 -9.30
N ARG A 120 -4.56 -11.04 -9.69
CA ARG A 120 -4.57 -11.42 -11.10
C ARG A 120 -5.98 -11.30 -11.71
N ARG A 121 -7.01 -11.55 -10.91
CA ARG A 121 -8.39 -11.37 -11.37
C ARG A 121 -8.83 -9.92 -11.37
N GLY A 122 -8.01 -9.01 -10.93
CA GLY A 122 -8.33 -7.59 -10.87
C GLY A 122 -9.35 -7.25 -9.79
N GLU A 123 -9.42 -8.04 -8.73
CA GLU A 123 -10.38 -7.79 -7.66
C GLU A 123 -10.11 -6.46 -6.96
N THR A 124 -11.14 -5.88 -6.40
CA THR A 124 -11.04 -4.68 -5.58
C THR A 124 -11.37 -5.05 -4.15
N ALA A 125 -10.61 -4.50 -3.21
CA ALA A 125 -10.87 -4.68 -1.79
C ALA A 125 -11.02 -3.32 -1.13
N ASN A 126 -12.20 -3.08 -0.54
CA ASN A 126 -12.40 -1.93 0.32
C ASN A 126 -12.03 -2.38 1.72
N TYR A 127 -11.41 -1.50 2.50
CA TYR A 127 -10.95 -1.89 3.83
C TYR A 127 -10.92 -0.73 4.80
N THR A 128 -10.89 -1.09 6.07
CA THR A 128 -10.57 -0.18 7.15
C THR A 128 -9.31 -0.70 7.82
N LEU A 129 -8.29 0.13 7.88
CA LEU A 129 -7.05 -0.18 8.58
C LEU A 129 -7.05 0.61 9.88
N THR A 130 -7.03 -0.09 11.01
CA THR A 130 -7.03 0.55 12.31
C THR A 130 -5.64 0.38 12.93
N LEU A 131 -5.04 1.48 13.35
CA LEU A 131 -3.73 1.52 13.95
C LEU A 131 -3.82 2.12 15.33
N TYR A 132 -3.10 1.55 16.28
CA TYR A 132 -3.06 2.04 17.65
C TYR A 132 -1.68 1.81 18.23
N VAL A 133 -1.11 2.83 18.87
CA VAL A 133 0.22 2.74 19.46
C VAL A 133 0.17 3.23 20.89
N GLU A 134 0.71 2.45 21.82
CA GLU A 134 0.78 2.88 23.22
C GLU A 134 2.11 2.49 23.86
#